data_0b26fc32990ccd04570bef7ea400243c
#
_entry.id   0b26fc32990ccd04570bef7ea400243c
#
_cell.length_a   1.000
_cell.length_b   1.000
_cell.length_c   1.000
_cell.angle_alpha   90.00
_cell.angle_beta   90.00
_cell.angle_gamma   90.00
#
_symmetry.space_group_name_H-M   'P 1'
#
loop_
_entity.id
_entity.type
_entity.pdbx_description
1 polymer ?
#
loop_
_entity_poly.entity_id
_entity_poly.type
_entity_poly.pdbx_seq_one_letter_code
_entity_poly.pdbx_strand_id
1 'polypeptide(L)' 'MTKVVFIRGSIEVVHKGGKPYVRIYVYTNEGGKELTQYTGKEIRGFVVVENGSP' A
#
# COMPACT_ATOMS: atom_id res chain seq x y z
N MET A 1 -11.87 8.72 14.22
CA MET A 1 -12.33 9.26 12.94
C MET A 1 -11.67 8.52 11.80
N THR A 2 -12.43 8.22 10.76
CA THR A 2 -11.92 7.46 9.62
C THR A 2 -11.50 8.40 8.50
N LYS A 3 -10.35 8.11 7.93
CA LYS A 3 -9.84 8.87 6.79
C LYS A 3 -9.69 7.90 5.62
N VAL A 4 -10.17 8.29 4.46
CA VAL A 4 -10.03 7.50 3.24
C VAL A 4 -9.03 8.19 2.33
N VAL A 5 -8.04 7.41 1.88
CA VAL A 5 -7.01 7.91 0.96
C VAL A 5 -6.99 6.98 -0.25
N PHE A 6 -7.20 7.53 -1.43
CA PHE A 6 -7.03 6.77 -2.66
C PHE A 6 -5.55 6.69 -2.98
N ILE A 7 -5.08 5.49 -3.31
CA ILE A 7 -3.68 5.25 -3.55
C ILE A 7 -3.48 4.51 -4.86
N ARG A 8 -2.27 4.65 -5.38
CA ARG A 8 -1.82 3.86 -6.50
C ARG A 8 -0.35 3.54 -6.28
N GLY A 9 0.05 2.33 -6.64
CA GLY A 9 1.42 1.92 -6.42
C GLY A 9 1.65 0.50 -6.88
N SER A 10 2.63 -0.14 -6.27
CA SER A 10 2.98 -1.52 -6.61
C SER A 10 3.17 -2.32 -5.34
N ILE A 11 3.10 -3.64 -5.48
CA ILE A 11 3.31 -4.54 -4.34
C ILE A 11 4.55 -5.37 -4.58
N GLU A 12 5.18 -5.73 -3.47
CA GLU A 12 6.35 -6.59 -3.48
C GLU A 12 6.22 -7.57 -2.34
N VAL A 13 6.60 -8.82 -2.59
CA VAL A 13 6.65 -9.85 -1.55
C VAL A 13 8.08 -9.95 -1.03
N VAL A 14 8.25 -9.80 0.28
CA VAL A 14 9.55 -9.97 0.92
C VAL A 14 9.46 -11.08 1.95
N HIS A 15 10.55 -11.78 2.17
CA HIS A 15 10.62 -12.87 3.14
C HIS A 15 11.47 -12.48 4.33
N LYS A 16 10.94 -12.71 5.53
CA LYS A 16 11.68 -12.51 6.76
C LYS A 16 11.47 -13.73 7.64
N GLY A 17 12.56 -14.34 8.07
CA GLY A 17 12.49 -15.55 8.91
C GLY A 17 11.71 -16.66 8.25
N GLY A 18 11.80 -16.78 6.93
CA GLY A 18 11.10 -17.81 6.18
C GLY A 18 9.63 -17.52 5.92
N LYS A 19 9.14 -16.36 6.36
CA LYS A 19 7.72 -15.99 6.19
C LYS A 19 7.56 -14.89 5.15
N PRO A 20 6.56 -14.98 4.27
CA PRO A 20 6.30 -13.92 3.29
C PRO A 20 5.55 -12.75 3.92
N TYR A 21 5.94 -11.55 3.54
CA TYR A 21 5.26 -10.32 3.88
C TYR A 21 5.06 -9.50 2.62
N VAL A 22 4.00 -8.73 2.58
CA VAL A 22 3.71 -7.87 1.44
C VAL A 22 4.07 -6.44 1.78
N ARG A 23 4.81 -5.80 0.90
CA ARG A 23 5.07 -4.36 0.94
C ARG A 23 4.27 -3.68 -0.14
N ILE A 24 3.75 -2.53 0.18
CA ILE A 24 3.05 -1.71 -0.79
C ILE A 24 3.84 -0.41 -0.93
N TYR A 25 4.27 -0.11 -2.16
CA TYR A 25 4.97 1.13 -2.49
C TYR A 25 3.97 2.05 -3.15
N VAL A 26 3.59 3.10 -2.44
CA VAL A 26 2.58 4.03 -2.92
C VAL A 26 3.27 5.21 -3.59
N TYR A 27 2.85 5.55 -4.81
CA TYR A 27 3.43 6.67 -5.52
C TYR A 27 3.19 7.96 -4.75
N THR A 28 4.22 8.79 -4.68
CA THR A 28 4.21 10.01 -3.87
C THR A 28 3.04 10.92 -4.22
N ASN A 29 2.79 11.08 -5.51
CA ASN A 29 1.74 11.97 -6.00
C ASN A 29 0.37 11.30 -6.14
N GLU A 30 0.25 10.05 -5.70
CA GLU A 30 -1.01 9.31 -5.76
C GLU A 30 -1.29 8.65 -4.41
N GLY A 31 -1.34 9.49 -3.39
CA GLY A 31 -1.67 9.07 -2.03
C GLY A 31 -0.47 8.89 -1.12
N GLY A 32 0.72 8.68 -1.66
CA GLY A 32 1.89 8.41 -0.83
C GLY A 32 2.25 9.54 0.10
N LYS A 33 2.25 10.76 -0.41
CA LYS A 33 2.59 11.93 0.39
C LYS A 33 1.63 12.09 1.56
N GLU A 34 0.35 11.89 1.31
CA GLU A 34 -0.64 12.02 2.37
C GLU A 34 -0.46 10.94 3.43
N LEU A 35 -0.14 9.72 2.99
CA LEU A 35 0.01 8.61 3.93
C LEU A 35 1.19 8.78 4.88
N THR A 36 2.19 9.56 4.51
CA THR A 36 3.34 9.76 5.40
C THR A 36 2.97 10.38 6.74
N GLN A 37 1.80 10.99 6.82
CA GLN A 37 1.34 11.60 8.07
C GLN A 37 0.84 10.58 9.08
N TYR A 38 0.68 9.32 8.66
CA TYR A 38 -0.02 8.33 9.48
C TYR A 38 0.89 7.18 9.91
N THR A 39 2.15 7.47 10.13
CA THR A 39 3.10 6.47 10.61
C THR A 39 2.59 5.79 11.88
N GLY A 40 2.64 4.47 11.89
CA GLY A 40 2.23 3.70 13.05
C GLY A 40 0.74 3.49 13.20
N LYS A 41 -0.06 4.06 12.33
CA LYS A 41 -1.50 3.85 12.38
C LYS A 41 -1.88 2.55 11.71
N GLU A 42 -2.92 1.92 12.21
CA GLU A 42 -3.47 0.74 11.55
C GLU A 42 -4.28 1.15 10.34
N ILE A 43 -4.24 0.30 9.31
CA ILE A 43 -5.02 0.52 8.11
C ILE A 43 -5.86 -0.72 7.85
N ARG A 44 -6.97 -0.51 7.14
CA ARG A 44 -7.82 -1.61 6.68
C ARG A 44 -8.44 -1.20 5.36
N GLY A 45 -8.73 -2.20 4.54
CA GLY A 45 -9.37 -1.90 3.27
C GLY A 45 -9.20 -3.03 2.28
N PHE A 46 -9.28 -2.68 1.03
CA PHE A 46 -9.11 -3.63 -0.07
C PHE A 46 -8.26 -2.99 -1.14
N VAL A 47 -7.72 -3.82 -2.02
CA VAL A 47 -6.93 -3.34 -3.15
C VAL A 47 -7.53 -3.83 -4.44
N VAL A 48 -7.39 -3.02 -5.47
CA VAL A 48 -7.75 -3.41 -6.83
C VAL A 48 -6.46 -3.72 -7.56
N VAL A 49 -6.34 -4.95 -8.05
CA VAL A 49 -5.16 -5.36 -8.79
C VAL A 49 -5.44 -5.18 -10.27
N GLU A 50 -4.63 -4.35 -10.92
CA GLU A 50 -4.77 -4.10 -12.33
C GLU A 50 -3.82 -5.03 -13.08
N ASN A 51 -4.40 -5.97 -13.80
CA ASN A 51 -3.62 -6.81 -14.67
C ASN A 51 -3.45 -6.09 -15.99
N GLY A 52 -2.28 -5.49 -16.15
CA GLY A 52 -1.98 -4.81 -17.39
C GLY A 52 -1.78 -5.75 -18.56
N SER A 53 -1.87 -7.03 -18.32
CA SER A 53 -1.63 -8.03 -19.35
C SER A 53 -2.79 -8.12 -20.31
N PRO A 54 -2.52 -8.21 -21.59
CA PRO A 54 -3.55 -8.55 -22.56
C PRO A 54 -4.03 -9.98 -22.39
#